data_d8b51c97794fbea81c532aafdad17e3f
#
_entry.id   d8b51c97794fbea81c532aafdad17e3f
#
_cell.length_a   1.000
_cell.length_b   1.000
_cell.length_c   1.000
_cell.angle_alpha   90.00
_cell.angle_beta   90.00
_cell.angle_gamma   90.00
#
_symmetry.space_group_name_H-M   'P 1'
#
loop_
_entity.id
_entity.type
_entity.pdbx_description
1 polymer ?
#
loop_
_entity_poly.entity_id
_entity_poly.type
_entity_poly.pdbx_seq_one_letter_code
_entity_poly.pdbx_strand_id
1 'polypeptide(L)'
;RILACLKAPGGTNEDGLKIVDGGLRSIKTGEIFPDRDGIPFLYKPSAGDTASVTDMMRSFYEEHPFPSYEGMEEFGALANKGWTNPFSRELLDAIGYNKLVLECGCGTGQLTQFLQLNNNHTLGVDLSLSSLGLAVEHKNRNQLERSAFAQMNIFNLAIKDESFDVVISHGVLHHTYDARAAFAQIVKKVKPGGIVVVGLYNSYARIMTWIRSKLIRTFGPKIDYVVRNRIHDERKAQIWIEDQYFNPHETWHSIGEVQGWFAENGIEYLNCTPPVLGTDGEMPSSLFDETDPGTGYKRAVTQLGWIGTIAREGALFDVVGKKPL
;
A
#
# COMPACT_ATOMS: atom_id res chain seq x y z
N ARG A 1 11.94 4.63 -17.49
CA ARG A 1 12.54 4.70 -16.13
C ARG A 1 12.19 3.45 -15.31
N ILE A 2 10.91 3.07 -15.20
CA ILE A 2 10.46 1.92 -14.40
C ILE A 2 11.14 0.61 -14.85
N LEU A 3 11.23 0.33 -16.15
CA LEU A 3 11.88 -0.90 -16.65
C LEU A 3 13.31 -1.09 -16.14
N ALA A 4 14.07 0.01 -15.95
CA ALA A 4 15.43 -0.04 -15.43
C ALA A 4 15.51 -0.49 -13.95
N CYS A 5 14.41 -0.35 -13.20
CA CYS A 5 14.27 -0.79 -11.82
C CYS A 5 13.86 -2.27 -11.70
N LEU A 6 13.43 -2.91 -12.79
CA LEU A 6 12.98 -4.31 -12.76
C LEU A 6 14.15 -5.29 -12.91
N LYS A 7 13.95 -6.47 -12.34
CA LYS A 7 14.81 -7.64 -12.49
C LYS A 7 13.98 -8.91 -12.67
N ALA A 8 14.61 -9.99 -13.11
CA ALA A 8 13.94 -11.28 -13.18
C ALA A 8 13.46 -11.73 -11.77
N PRO A 9 12.27 -12.32 -11.65
CA PRO A 9 11.77 -12.88 -10.39
C PRO A 9 12.74 -13.89 -9.79
N GLY A 10 13.19 -13.60 -8.54
CA GLY A 10 14.22 -14.39 -7.87
C GLY A 10 15.66 -14.17 -8.36
N GLY A 11 15.88 -13.29 -9.33
CA GLY A 11 17.19 -12.89 -9.82
C GLY A 11 17.89 -11.86 -8.94
N THR A 12 19.16 -11.57 -9.24
CA THR A 12 19.95 -10.52 -8.62
C THR A 12 19.70 -9.15 -9.28
N ASN A 13 20.24 -8.06 -8.71
CA ASN A 13 20.16 -6.73 -9.33
C ASN A 13 20.76 -6.63 -10.74
N GLU A 14 21.66 -7.54 -11.09
CA GLU A 14 22.30 -7.60 -12.41
C GLU A 14 21.43 -8.27 -13.47
N ASP A 15 20.40 -9.02 -13.05
CA ASP A 15 19.50 -9.71 -13.96
C ASP A 15 18.32 -8.81 -14.38
N GLY A 16 18.64 -7.75 -15.10
CA GLY A 16 17.66 -6.82 -15.64
C GLY A 16 16.72 -7.45 -16.67
N LEU A 17 15.65 -6.75 -16.98
CA LEU A 17 14.65 -7.16 -17.95
C LEU A 17 14.69 -6.26 -19.19
N LYS A 18 14.34 -6.81 -20.36
CA LYS A 18 14.11 -6.08 -21.60
C LYS A 18 12.76 -6.42 -22.19
N ILE A 19 12.14 -5.45 -22.86
CA ILE A 19 10.88 -5.66 -23.57
C ILE A 19 11.13 -6.54 -24.79
N VAL A 20 10.26 -7.54 -24.96
CA VAL A 20 10.20 -8.41 -26.15
C VAL A 20 8.74 -8.55 -26.57
N ASP A 21 8.50 -9.14 -27.72
CA ASP A 21 7.14 -9.47 -28.14
C ASP A 21 6.50 -10.43 -27.11
N GLY A 22 5.29 -10.05 -26.62
CA GLY A 22 4.52 -10.79 -25.64
C GLY A 22 5.00 -10.72 -24.19
N GLY A 23 5.96 -9.82 -23.84
CA GLY A 23 6.34 -9.65 -22.42
C GLY A 23 7.71 -9.08 -22.14
N LEU A 24 8.30 -9.55 -21.03
CA LEU A 24 9.63 -9.14 -20.58
C LEU A 24 10.59 -10.36 -20.61
N ARG A 25 11.83 -10.15 -21.04
CA ARG A 25 12.86 -11.19 -21.06
C ARG A 25 14.00 -10.86 -20.11
N SER A 26 14.41 -11.83 -19.29
CA SER A 26 15.66 -11.76 -18.52
C SER A 26 16.85 -11.58 -19.45
N ILE A 27 17.70 -10.61 -19.15
CA ILE A 27 18.94 -10.37 -19.90
C ILE A 27 19.94 -11.48 -19.63
N LYS A 28 19.93 -12.06 -18.43
CA LYS A 28 20.89 -13.07 -17.98
C LYS A 28 20.50 -14.49 -18.39
N THR A 29 19.24 -14.87 -18.15
CA THR A 29 18.78 -16.25 -18.35
C THR A 29 18.09 -16.46 -19.70
N GLY A 30 17.59 -15.38 -20.32
CA GLY A 30 16.76 -15.46 -21.51
C GLY A 30 15.31 -15.87 -21.26
N GLU A 31 14.92 -16.16 -20.00
CA GLU A 31 13.56 -16.50 -19.60
C GLU A 31 12.59 -15.38 -19.97
N ILE A 32 11.42 -15.76 -20.50
CA ILE A 32 10.37 -14.80 -20.87
C ILE A 32 9.26 -14.83 -19.82
N PHE A 33 8.93 -13.65 -19.31
CA PHE A 33 7.81 -13.40 -18.42
C PHE A 33 6.69 -12.78 -19.24
N PRO A 34 5.55 -13.49 -19.41
CA PRO A 34 4.51 -13.05 -20.31
C PRO A 34 3.86 -11.76 -19.82
N ASP A 35 3.42 -10.95 -20.77
CA ASP A 35 2.48 -9.87 -20.53
C ASP A 35 1.05 -10.40 -20.70
N ARG A 36 0.16 -10.02 -19.78
CA ARG A 36 -1.26 -10.34 -19.83
C ARG A 36 -2.03 -9.01 -19.83
N ASP A 37 -2.50 -8.60 -21.01
CA ASP A 37 -3.30 -7.40 -21.19
C ASP A 37 -2.64 -6.11 -20.66
N GLY A 38 -1.32 -5.97 -20.85
CA GLY A 38 -0.53 -4.84 -20.37
C GLY A 38 -0.01 -5.00 -18.93
N ILE A 39 -0.12 -6.20 -18.34
CA ILE A 39 0.35 -6.53 -17.00
C ILE A 39 1.48 -7.56 -17.11
N PRO A 40 2.76 -7.19 -16.92
CA PRO A 40 3.84 -8.13 -16.82
C PRO A 40 3.63 -9.12 -15.67
N PHE A 41 3.66 -10.41 -15.98
CA PHE A 41 3.50 -11.49 -15.02
C PHE A 41 4.85 -11.81 -14.38
N LEU A 42 5.20 -11.07 -13.33
CA LEU A 42 6.46 -11.22 -12.59
C LEU A 42 6.24 -11.89 -11.22
N TYR A 43 5.16 -12.64 -11.10
CA TYR A 43 4.84 -13.38 -9.89
C TYR A 43 5.76 -14.61 -9.74
N LYS A 44 6.34 -14.76 -8.54
CA LYS A 44 7.02 -15.97 -8.12
C LYS A 44 6.66 -16.26 -6.66
N PRO A 45 6.26 -17.48 -6.31
CA PRO A 45 6.05 -17.88 -4.92
C PRO A 45 7.32 -17.65 -4.10
N SER A 46 7.18 -17.30 -2.82
CA SER A 46 8.30 -17.26 -1.87
C SER A 46 8.59 -18.66 -1.33
N ALA A 47 9.86 -19.00 -1.12
CA ALA A 47 10.25 -20.23 -0.44
C ALA A 47 9.84 -20.11 1.05
N GLY A 48 9.06 -21.06 1.55
CA GLY A 48 8.54 -21.04 2.93
C GLY A 48 7.20 -20.30 3.07
N ASP A 49 6.62 -19.82 1.97
CA ASP A 49 5.25 -19.35 1.96
C ASP A 49 4.37 -20.49 2.48
N THR A 50 3.67 -20.22 3.56
CA THR A 50 2.50 -21.00 3.86
C THR A 50 1.49 -20.63 2.78
N ALA A 51 1.56 -21.35 1.66
CA ALA A 51 0.82 -21.13 0.42
C ALA A 51 -0.67 -20.81 0.68
N SER A 52 -1.17 -21.20 1.86
CA SER A 52 -2.53 -21.00 2.29
C SER A 52 -2.93 -19.52 2.49
N VAL A 53 -2.10 -18.66 3.11
CA VAL A 53 -2.51 -17.26 3.37
C VAL A 53 -2.37 -16.41 2.12
N THR A 54 -1.24 -16.49 1.41
CA THR A 54 -1.04 -15.73 0.17
C THR A 54 -2.07 -16.12 -0.90
N ASP A 55 -2.34 -17.42 -1.07
CA ASP A 55 -3.33 -17.89 -2.05
C ASP A 55 -4.77 -17.54 -1.63
N MET A 56 -5.09 -17.59 -0.35
CA MET A 56 -6.37 -17.19 0.20
C MET A 56 -6.61 -15.67 -0.03
N MET A 57 -5.61 -14.82 0.25
CA MET A 57 -5.70 -13.39 0.02
C MET A 57 -5.77 -13.06 -1.47
N ARG A 58 -4.99 -13.76 -2.31
CA ARG A 58 -5.09 -13.61 -3.76
C ARG A 58 -6.51 -13.92 -4.24
N SER A 59 -7.07 -15.06 -3.86
CA SER A 59 -8.43 -15.46 -4.26
C SER A 59 -9.47 -14.45 -3.77
N PHE A 60 -9.33 -13.96 -2.55
CA PHE A 60 -10.23 -12.95 -2.01
C PHE A 60 -10.24 -11.65 -2.84
N TYR A 61 -9.06 -11.10 -3.19
CA TYR A 61 -8.97 -9.87 -3.99
C TYR A 61 -9.19 -10.09 -5.50
N GLU A 62 -9.09 -11.33 -6.00
CA GLU A 62 -9.57 -11.67 -7.35
C GLU A 62 -11.11 -11.57 -7.45
N GLU A 63 -11.83 -11.94 -6.39
CA GLU A 63 -13.30 -11.86 -6.32
C GLU A 63 -13.78 -10.46 -5.93
N HIS A 64 -13.01 -9.75 -5.10
CA HIS A 64 -13.37 -8.45 -4.52
C HIS A 64 -12.30 -7.38 -4.79
N PRO A 65 -12.09 -6.94 -6.07
CA PRO A 65 -11.12 -5.88 -6.38
C PRO A 65 -11.42 -4.60 -5.61
N PHE A 66 -10.42 -4.05 -4.92
CA PHE A 66 -10.57 -2.86 -4.08
C PHE A 66 -9.46 -1.84 -4.37
N PRO A 67 -9.78 -0.52 -4.34
CA PRO A 67 -11.09 0.12 -4.27
C PRO A 67 -11.82 0.18 -5.63
N SER A 68 -13.15 0.40 -5.63
CA SER A 68 -13.94 0.51 -6.86
C SER A 68 -13.68 1.80 -7.63
N TYR A 69 -13.66 1.74 -8.96
CA TYR A 69 -13.59 2.91 -9.85
C TYR A 69 -14.95 3.54 -10.18
N GLU A 70 -16.03 3.00 -9.68
CA GLU A 70 -17.36 3.51 -9.98
C GLU A 70 -17.51 5.00 -9.63
N GLY A 71 -17.90 5.80 -10.62
CA GLY A 71 -17.94 7.26 -10.54
C GLY A 71 -16.56 7.93 -10.58
N MET A 72 -15.52 7.19 -10.98
CA MET A 72 -14.14 7.68 -11.15
C MET A 72 -13.52 7.14 -12.43
N GLU A 73 -14.35 6.94 -13.46
CA GLU A 73 -13.92 6.42 -14.76
C GLU A 73 -12.96 7.38 -15.47
N GLU A 74 -13.12 8.69 -15.21
CA GLU A 74 -12.25 9.74 -15.72
C GLU A 74 -11.18 10.11 -14.69
N PHE A 75 -9.94 10.35 -15.16
CA PHE A 75 -8.83 10.72 -14.28
C PHE A 75 -9.09 11.99 -13.46
N GLY A 76 -9.85 12.94 -13.99
CA GLY A 76 -10.23 14.15 -13.26
C GLY A 76 -11.02 13.85 -11.97
N ALA A 77 -11.92 12.87 -11.99
CA ALA A 77 -12.67 12.45 -10.81
C ALA A 77 -11.76 11.73 -9.77
N LEU A 78 -10.87 10.86 -10.26
CA LEU A 78 -9.86 10.20 -9.41
C LEU A 78 -8.91 11.22 -8.79
N ALA A 79 -8.41 12.17 -9.56
CA ALA A 79 -7.53 13.22 -9.07
C ALA A 79 -8.22 14.08 -8.00
N ASN A 80 -9.49 14.47 -8.23
CA ASN A 80 -10.27 15.20 -7.24
C ASN A 80 -10.45 14.41 -5.93
N LYS A 81 -10.73 13.11 -6.02
CA LYS A 81 -10.75 12.23 -4.83
C LYS A 81 -9.41 12.25 -4.09
N GLY A 82 -8.29 12.12 -4.81
CA GLY A 82 -6.95 12.18 -4.23
C GLY A 82 -6.67 13.51 -3.54
N TRP A 83 -7.02 14.63 -4.16
CA TRP A 83 -6.87 15.98 -3.56
C TRP A 83 -7.77 16.23 -2.35
N THR A 84 -8.96 15.64 -2.31
CA THR A 84 -9.89 15.76 -1.17
C THR A 84 -9.56 14.80 -0.02
N ASN A 85 -8.77 13.74 -0.28
CA ASN A 85 -8.26 12.86 0.76
C ASN A 85 -7.00 13.48 1.38
N PRO A 86 -6.99 13.80 2.70
CA PRO A 86 -5.87 14.46 3.35
C PRO A 86 -4.55 13.70 3.20
N PHE A 87 -4.56 12.38 3.44
CA PHE A 87 -3.36 11.55 3.34
C PHE A 87 -2.78 11.54 1.92
N SER A 88 -3.61 11.32 0.89
CA SER A 88 -3.13 11.28 -0.50
C SER A 88 -2.54 12.62 -0.94
N ARG A 89 -3.17 13.74 -0.55
CA ARG A 89 -2.70 15.09 -0.85
C ARG A 89 -1.37 15.37 -0.17
N GLU A 90 -1.28 15.17 1.16
CA GLU A 90 -0.07 15.39 1.93
C GLU A 90 1.08 14.50 1.45
N LEU A 91 0.78 13.26 1.06
CA LEU A 91 1.76 12.34 0.50
C LEU A 91 2.30 12.84 -0.84
N LEU A 92 1.42 13.28 -1.77
CA LEU A 92 1.86 13.83 -3.06
C LEU A 92 2.70 15.11 -2.89
N ASP A 93 2.29 16.00 -1.98
CA ASP A 93 3.01 17.23 -1.68
C ASP A 93 4.40 16.93 -1.09
N ALA A 94 4.49 15.96 -0.16
CA ALA A 94 5.75 15.54 0.45
C ALA A 94 6.69 14.82 -0.52
N ILE A 95 6.15 14.00 -1.44
CA ILE A 95 6.94 13.35 -2.50
C ILE A 95 7.55 14.38 -3.43
N GLY A 96 6.82 15.45 -3.76
CA GLY A 96 7.27 16.48 -4.69
C GLY A 96 7.31 15.99 -6.15
N TYR A 97 8.34 16.40 -6.90
CA TYR A 97 8.39 16.27 -8.35
C TYR A 97 9.45 15.29 -8.85
N ASN A 98 9.19 14.66 -10.02
CA ASN A 98 10.14 13.85 -10.80
C ASN A 98 10.71 12.62 -10.06
N LYS A 99 10.00 12.07 -9.10
CA LYS A 99 10.40 10.92 -8.30
C LYS A 99 10.03 9.59 -8.93
N LEU A 100 10.73 8.54 -8.54
CA LEU A 100 10.35 7.15 -8.75
C LEU A 100 9.63 6.65 -7.51
N VAL A 101 8.37 6.26 -7.66
CA VAL A 101 7.50 5.83 -6.57
C VAL A 101 7.05 4.39 -6.79
N LEU A 102 7.19 3.55 -5.78
CA LEU A 102 6.69 2.17 -5.75
C LEU A 102 5.54 2.06 -4.75
N GLU A 103 4.41 1.52 -5.18
CA GLU A 103 3.32 1.11 -4.31
C GLU A 103 3.22 -0.41 -4.29
N CYS A 104 3.43 -1.02 -3.11
CA CYS A 104 3.34 -2.45 -2.88
C CYS A 104 1.96 -2.81 -2.32
N GLY A 105 1.19 -3.60 -3.06
CA GLY A 105 -0.22 -3.88 -2.80
C GLY A 105 -1.10 -2.73 -3.29
N CYS A 106 -0.97 -2.34 -4.57
CA CYS A 106 -1.66 -1.18 -5.12
C CYS A 106 -3.17 -1.40 -5.36
N GLY A 107 -3.67 -2.63 -5.23
CA GLY A 107 -5.03 -2.99 -5.57
C GLY A 107 -5.37 -2.55 -6.99
N THR A 108 -6.46 -1.79 -7.13
CA THR A 108 -6.87 -1.23 -8.43
C THR A 108 -6.04 0.00 -8.87
N GLY A 109 -4.99 0.38 -8.15
CA GLY A 109 -3.99 1.37 -8.57
C GLY A 109 -4.44 2.84 -8.50
N GLN A 110 -5.46 3.17 -7.71
CA GLN A 110 -5.96 4.55 -7.62
C GLN A 110 -4.89 5.49 -7.05
N LEU A 111 -4.23 5.12 -5.96
CA LEU A 111 -3.15 5.93 -5.37
C LEU A 111 -1.94 5.98 -6.30
N THR A 112 -1.52 4.85 -6.89
CA THR A 112 -0.45 4.80 -7.89
C THR A 112 -0.69 5.82 -9.02
N GLN A 113 -1.91 5.87 -9.56
CA GLN A 113 -2.26 6.78 -10.66
C GLN A 113 -2.37 8.24 -10.18
N PHE A 114 -2.82 8.49 -8.97
CA PHE A 114 -2.83 9.84 -8.41
C PHE A 114 -1.41 10.38 -8.22
N LEU A 115 -0.50 9.56 -7.71
CA LEU A 115 0.88 9.96 -7.42
C LEU A 115 1.74 10.22 -8.68
N GLN A 116 1.29 9.85 -9.90
CA GLN A 116 2.00 10.26 -11.13
C GLN A 116 1.89 11.76 -11.42
N LEU A 117 0.97 12.45 -10.77
CA LEU A 117 0.98 13.91 -10.74
C LEU A 117 2.36 14.42 -10.31
N ASN A 118 2.67 15.68 -10.49
CA ASN A 118 4.00 16.23 -10.23
C ASN A 118 5.12 15.57 -11.06
N ASN A 119 4.77 15.00 -12.22
CA ASN A 119 5.74 14.39 -13.14
C ASN A 119 6.45 13.15 -12.55
N ASN A 120 5.87 12.50 -11.55
CA ASN A 120 6.41 11.30 -10.95
C ASN A 120 6.21 10.08 -11.87
N HIS A 121 7.13 9.11 -11.81
CA HIS A 121 6.96 7.80 -12.41
C HIS A 121 6.58 6.80 -11.33
N THR A 122 5.44 6.15 -11.46
CA THR A 122 4.87 5.28 -10.45
C THR A 122 4.80 3.84 -10.93
N LEU A 123 5.12 2.89 -10.05
CA LEU A 123 4.92 1.47 -10.26
C LEU A 123 4.00 0.94 -9.16
N GLY A 124 2.84 0.42 -9.54
CA GLY A 124 1.97 -0.35 -8.66
C GLY A 124 2.20 -1.84 -8.84
N VAL A 125 2.35 -2.57 -7.75
CA VAL A 125 2.44 -4.04 -7.79
C VAL A 125 1.41 -4.66 -6.87
N ASP A 126 0.77 -5.75 -7.33
CA ASP A 126 -0.25 -6.46 -6.58
C ASP A 126 -0.25 -7.96 -6.91
N LEU A 127 -0.89 -8.77 -6.08
CA LEU A 127 -1.13 -10.20 -6.30
C LEU A 127 -2.31 -10.45 -7.25
N SER A 128 -3.35 -9.60 -7.19
CA SER A 128 -4.61 -9.77 -7.89
C SER A 128 -4.53 -9.27 -9.33
N LEU A 129 -4.71 -10.16 -10.29
CA LEU A 129 -4.83 -9.79 -11.71
C LEU A 129 -6.13 -9.03 -11.99
N SER A 130 -7.23 -9.38 -11.32
CA SER A 130 -8.49 -8.67 -11.46
C SER A 130 -8.36 -7.20 -11.05
N SER A 131 -7.68 -6.92 -9.92
CA SER A 131 -7.41 -5.55 -9.46
C SER A 131 -6.50 -4.81 -10.44
N LEU A 132 -5.40 -5.43 -10.87
CA LEU A 132 -4.46 -4.84 -11.83
C LEU A 132 -5.09 -4.61 -13.21
N GLY A 133 -6.02 -5.49 -13.63
CA GLY A 133 -6.78 -5.30 -14.86
C GLY A 133 -7.57 -4.00 -14.87
N LEU A 134 -8.27 -3.70 -13.77
CA LEU A 134 -8.97 -2.43 -13.58
C LEU A 134 -8.01 -1.23 -13.57
N ALA A 135 -6.84 -1.37 -12.95
CA ALA A 135 -5.81 -0.33 -12.94
C ALA A 135 -5.31 -0.02 -14.36
N VAL A 136 -5.01 -1.05 -15.14
CA VAL A 136 -4.52 -0.90 -16.54
C VAL A 136 -5.63 -0.39 -17.46
N GLU A 137 -6.87 -0.85 -17.29
CA GLU A 137 -8.02 -0.33 -18.05
C GLU A 137 -8.20 1.16 -17.83
N HIS A 138 -8.24 1.61 -16.56
CA HIS A 138 -8.36 3.03 -16.23
C HIS A 138 -7.17 3.85 -16.74
N LYS A 139 -5.94 3.34 -16.56
CA LYS A 139 -4.72 3.95 -17.09
C LYS A 139 -4.80 4.17 -18.60
N ASN A 140 -5.18 3.13 -19.36
CA ASN A 140 -5.23 3.18 -20.83
C ASN A 140 -6.34 4.13 -21.32
N ARG A 141 -7.53 4.07 -20.71
CA ARG A 141 -8.64 4.98 -21.00
C ARG A 141 -8.23 6.44 -20.84
N ASN A 142 -7.47 6.74 -19.80
CA ASN A 142 -7.07 8.10 -19.45
C ASN A 142 -5.65 8.48 -19.94
N GLN A 143 -4.99 7.64 -20.73
CA GLN A 143 -3.65 7.86 -21.32
C GLN A 143 -2.58 8.24 -20.27
N LEU A 144 -2.56 7.53 -19.14
CA LEU A 144 -1.68 7.81 -18.02
C LEU A 144 -0.32 7.12 -18.21
N GLU A 145 0.59 7.74 -18.95
CA GLU A 145 1.86 7.11 -19.39
C GLU A 145 2.92 6.98 -18.30
N ARG A 146 2.75 7.66 -17.16
CA ARG A 146 3.75 7.65 -16.08
C ARG A 146 3.49 6.61 -15.02
N SER A 147 2.35 5.95 -15.06
CA SER A 147 2.01 4.81 -14.20
C SER A 147 2.26 3.50 -14.92
N ALA A 148 2.83 2.53 -14.22
CA ALA A 148 3.01 1.17 -14.67
C ALA A 148 2.49 0.19 -13.61
N PHE A 149 2.08 -0.99 -14.03
CA PHE A 149 1.56 -2.03 -13.14
C PHE A 149 2.19 -3.36 -13.47
N ALA A 150 2.40 -4.22 -12.46
CA ALA A 150 2.90 -5.57 -12.65
C ALA A 150 2.39 -6.52 -11.56
N GLN A 151 2.13 -7.78 -11.90
CA GLN A 151 1.80 -8.79 -10.90
C GLN A 151 3.06 -9.29 -10.22
N MET A 152 3.14 -9.11 -8.89
CA MET A 152 4.27 -9.57 -8.07
C MET A 152 3.80 -10.07 -6.71
N ASN A 153 4.61 -10.92 -6.08
CA ASN A 153 4.49 -11.25 -4.67
C ASN A 153 5.40 -10.31 -3.86
N ILE A 154 4.87 -9.70 -2.81
CA ILE A 154 5.60 -8.75 -1.94
C ILE A 154 6.84 -9.39 -1.28
N PHE A 155 6.79 -10.70 -1.03
CA PHE A 155 7.92 -11.45 -0.49
C PHE A 155 8.98 -11.80 -1.54
N ASN A 156 8.68 -11.61 -2.82
CA ASN A 156 9.58 -11.90 -3.93
C ASN A 156 9.43 -10.87 -5.06
N LEU A 157 9.69 -9.61 -4.71
CA LEU A 157 9.58 -8.50 -5.64
C LEU A 157 10.62 -8.60 -6.75
N ALA A 158 10.16 -8.63 -7.99
CA ALA A 158 10.98 -8.58 -9.21
C ALA A 158 11.52 -7.15 -9.47
N ILE A 159 12.04 -6.53 -8.42
CA ILE A 159 12.50 -5.14 -8.36
C ILE A 159 13.92 -5.14 -7.81
N LYS A 160 14.81 -4.39 -8.44
CA LYS A 160 16.17 -4.16 -7.95
C LYS A 160 16.13 -3.46 -6.61
N ASP A 161 17.06 -3.80 -5.73
CA ASP A 161 17.21 -3.09 -4.48
C ASP A 161 17.66 -1.64 -4.74
N GLU A 162 17.31 -0.75 -3.83
CA GLU A 162 17.70 0.66 -3.87
C GLU A 162 17.33 1.41 -5.16
N SER A 163 16.13 1.12 -5.71
CA SER A 163 15.71 1.65 -7.00
C SER A 163 14.71 2.78 -6.94
N PHE A 164 13.99 2.95 -5.82
CA PHE A 164 12.90 3.91 -5.69
C PHE A 164 13.20 5.01 -4.68
N ASP A 165 12.78 6.23 -5.01
CA ASP A 165 12.90 7.39 -4.12
C ASP A 165 11.90 7.29 -2.95
N VAL A 166 10.70 6.75 -3.23
CA VAL A 166 9.65 6.51 -2.25
C VAL A 166 9.04 5.13 -2.46
N VAL A 167 8.89 4.36 -1.37
CA VAL A 167 8.20 3.06 -1.35
C VAL A 167 7.03 3.15 -0.38
N ILE A 168 5.85 2.76 -0.86
CA ILE A 168 4.60 2.86 -0.12
C ILE A 168 3.98 1.47 -0.01
N SER A 169 3.44 1.12 1.15
CA SER A 169 2.54 -0.01 1.33
C SER A 169 1.45 0.40 2.31
N HIS A 170 0.30 0.79 1.79
CA HIS A 170 -0.78 1.40 2.57
C HIS A 170 -1.99 0.48 2.63
N GLY A 171 -2.28 -0.05 3.82
CA GLY A 171 -3.41 -0.95 4.02
C GLY A 171 -3.18 -2.40 3.54
N VAL A 172 -1.92 -2.89 3.51
CA VAL A 172 -1.59 -4.17 2.83
C VAL A 172 -0.84 -5.15 3.72
N LEU A 173 0.25 -4.76 4.37
CA LEU A 173 1.16 -5.72 5.01
C LEU A 173 0.47 -6.54 6.11
N HIS A 174 -0.52 -5.97 6.77
CA HIS A 174 -1.30 -6.65 7.80
C HIS A 174 -2.22 -7.77 7.26
N HIS A 175 -2.36 -7.90 5.95
CA HIS A 175 -3.03 -9.01 5.27
C HIS A 175 -2.04 -10.09 4.79
N THR A 176 -0.74 -9.90 4.98
CA THR A 176 0.28 -10.91 4.66
C THR A 176 0.46 -11.89 5.82
N TYR A 177 0.98 -13.07 5.54
CA TYR A 177 1.26 -14.07 6.58
C TYR A 177 2.31 -13.62 7.60
N ASP A 178 3.18 -12.67 7.23
CA ASP A 178 4.18 -12.05 8.10
C ASP A 178 4.43 -10.59 7.67
N ALA A 179 3.74 -9.65 8.32
CA ALA A 179 3.84 -8.22 8.01
C ALA A 179 5.26 -7.66 8.21
N ARG A 180 5.99 -8.15 9.21
CA ARG A 180 7.38 -7.73 9.51
C ARG A 180 8.34 -8.20 8.43
N ALA A 181 8.23 -9.45 8.01
CA ALA A 181 9.04 -9.98 6.91
C ALA A 181 8.71 -9.28 5.58
N ALA A 182 7.43 -8.99 5.31
CA ALA A 182 7.01 -8.23 4.13
C ALA A 182 7.59 -6.81 4.16
N PHE A 183 7.55 -6.12 5.31
CA PHE A 183 8.19 -4.81 5.49
C PHE A 183 9.69 -4.87 5.15
N ALA A 184 10.41 -5.86 5.66
CA ALA A 184 11.83 -6.04 5.38
C ALA A 184 12.13 -6.24 3.87
N GLN A 185 11.18 -6.77 3.08
CA GLN A 185 11.36 -6.89 1.63
C GLN A 185 11.16 -5.56 0.91
N ILE A 186 10.13 -4.78 1.28
CA ILE A 186 9.85 -3.51 0.60
C ILE A 186 10.92 -2.45 0.88
N VAL A 187 11.46 -2.41 2.10
CA VAL A 187 12.53 -1.47 2.50
C VAL A 187 13.81 -1.63 1.67
N LYS A 188 14.13 -2.85 1.21
CA LYS A 188 15.27 -3.07 0.32
C LYS A 188 15.17 -2.28 -0.99
N LYS A 189 13.94 -1.92 -1.40
CA LYS A 189 13.70 -1.20 -2.67
C LYS A 189 13.89 0.31 -2.54
N VAL A 190 13.97 0.81 -1.31
CA VAL A 190 14.21 2.23 -1.00
C VAL A 190 15.68 2.57 -1.24
N LYS A 191 15.95 3.63 -2.00
CA LYS A 191 17.30 4.20 -2.18
C LYS A 191 17.87 4.72 -0.87
N PRO A 192 19.20 4.80 -0.71
CA PRO A 192 19.80 5.64 0.32
C PRO A 192 19.22 7.08 0.25
N GLY A 193 18.85 7.65 1.39
CA GLY A 193 18.15 8.93 1.47
C GLY A 193 16.67 8.92 1.07
N GLY A 194 16.14 7.79 0.62
CA GLY A 194 14.73 7.62 0.22
C GLY A 194 13.78 7.36 1.39
N ILE A 195 12.49 7.38 1.10
CA ILE A 195 11.40 7.33 2.08
C ILE A 195 10.63 6.02 1.96
N VAL A 196 10.22 5.46 3.10
CA VAL A 196 9.22 4.39 3.19
C VAL A 196 7.99 4.88 3.95
N VAL A 197 6.80 4.57 3.43
CA VAL A 197 5.51 4.83 4.08
C VAL A 197 4.79 3.51 4.24
N VAL A 198 4.39 3.17 5.47
CA VAL A 198 3.65 1.95 5.75
C VAL A 198 2.38 2.24 6.53
N GLY A 199 1.22 1.84 5.96
CA GLY A 199 -0.09 1.96 6.59
C GLY A 199 -0.58 0.60 7.08
N LEU A 200 -0.94 0.51 8.37
CA LEU A 200 -1.30 -0.73 9.06
C LEU A 200 -2.54 -0.55 9.94
N TYR A 201 -3.22 -1.64 10.25
CA TYR A 201 -4.29 -1.63 11.24
C TYR A 201 -3.73 -1.54 12.67
N ASN A 202 -4.22 -0.54 13.42
CA ASN A 202 -3.79 -0.31 14.79
C ASN A 202 -4.41 -1.29 15.77
N SER A 203 -3.60 -1.92 16.62
CA SER A 203 -4.02 -2.98 17.55
C SER A 203 -5.03 -2.50 18.60
N TYR A 204 -5.00 -1.24 19.02
CA TYR A 204 -5.95 -0.68 19.99
C TYR A 204 -7.28 -0.30 19.33
N ALA A 205 -7.20 0.44 18.23
CA ALA A 205 -8.38 0.95 17.53
C ALA A 205 -9.16 -0.16 16.80
N ARG A 206 -8.48 -1.20 16.29
CA ARG A 206 -9.08 -2.32 15.54
C ARG A 206 -10.00 -3.20 16.42
N ILE A 207 -9.82 -3.18 17.74
CA ILE A 207 -10.74 -3.86 18.68
C ILE A 207 -12.19 -3.42 18.44
N MET A 208 -12.43 -2.14 18.19
CA MET A 208 -13.78 -1.64 17.91
C MET A 208 -14.33 -2.14 16.58
N THR A 209 -13.47 -2.34 15.58
CA THR A 209 -13.86 -2.95 14.30
C THR A 209 -14.23 -4.42 14.49
N TRP A 210 -13.47 -5.16 15.28
CA TRP A 210 -13.79 -6.54 15.65
C TRP A 210 -15.14 -6.63 16.38
N ILE A 211 -15.43 -5.75 17.33
CA ILE A 211 -16.74 -5.69 18.01
C ILE A 211 -17.84 -5.41 16.97
N ARG A 212 -17.65 -4.41 16.10
CA ARG A 212 -18.63 -4.08 15.04
C ARG A 212 -18.85 -5.24 14.08
N SER A 213 -17.85 -6.04 13.74
CA SER A 213 -18.02 -7.20 12.85
C SER A 213 -19.03 -8.20 13.40
N LYS A 214 -19.07 -8.38 14.73
CA LYS A 214 -20.08 -9.24 15.39
C LYS A 214 -21.50 -8.63 15.32
N LEU A 215 -21.59 -7.31 15.53
CA LEU A 215 -22.86 -6.60 15.47
C LEU A 215 -23.42 -6.53 14.05
N ILE A 216 -22.57 -6.33 13.05
CA ILE A 216 -22.99 -6.28 11.63
C ILE A 216 -23.63 -7.60 11.19
N ARG A 217 -23.10 -8.74 11.65
CA ARG A 217 -23.69 -10.06 11.36
C ARG A 217 -25.13 -10.21 11.88
N THR A 218 -25.45 -9.51 12.98
CA THR A 218 -26.76 -9.62 13.65
C THR A 218 -27.72 -8.52 13.19
N PHE A 219 -27.25 -7.29 13.03
CA PHE A 219 -28.07 -6.10 12.82
C PHE A 219 -27.90 -5.45 11.44
N GLY A 220 -26.99 -5.99 10.62
CA GLY A 220 -26.74 -5.53 9.26
C GLY A 220 -25.71 -4.40 9.12
N PRO A 221 -25.31 -4.06 7.87
CA PRO A 221 -24.18 -3.20 7.56
C PRO A 221 -24.36 -1.73 7.95
N LYS A 222 -25.60 -1.26 8.16
CA LYS A 222 -25.89 0.13 8.55
C LYS A 222 -25.38 0.51 9.95
N ILE A 223 -24.88 -0.43 10.74
CA ILE A 223 -24.16 -0.16 11.99
C ILE A 223 -22.82 0.52 11.71
N ASP A 224 -22.20 0.22 10.56
CA ASP A 224 -20.94 0.87 10.17
C ASP A 224 -21.15 2.36 9.88
N TYR A 225 -20.25 3.19 10.44
CA TYR A 225 -20.31 4.64 10.28
C TYR A 225 -20.10 5.08 8.83
N VAL A 226 -19.16 4.46 8.12
CA VAL A 226 -18.81 4.83 6.73
C VAL A 226 -19.96 4.43 5.80
N VAL A 227 -20.48 3.22 5.93
CA VAL A 227 -21.64 2.75 5.14
C VAL A 227 -22.86 3.64 5.37
N ARG A 228 -23.13 4.00 6.63
CA ARG A 228 -24.30 4.81 6.95
C ARG A 228 -24.23 6.25 6.45
N ASN A 229 -23.02 6.86 6.47
CA ASN A 229 -22.88 8.30 6.27
C ASN A 229 -22.16 8.70 4.99
N ARG A 230 -21.40 7.80 4.36
CA ARG A 230 -20.51 8.13 3.22
C ARG A 230 -20.74 7.28 1.98
N ILE A 231 -21.30 6.08 2.13
CA ILE A 231 -21.49 5.16 1.00
C ILE A 231 -22.99 5.02 0.74
N HIS A 232 -23.43 5.57 -0.39
CA HIS A 232 -24.84 5.52 -0.82
C HIS A 232 -25.13 4.43 -1.85
N ASP A 233 -24.08 3.80 -2.38
CA ASP A 233 -24.15 2.71 -3.34
C ASP A 233 -24.01 1.36 -2.64
N GLU A 234 -24.93 0.42 -2.92
CA GLU A 234 -24.98 -0.90 -2.25
C GLU A 234 -23.75 -1.76 -2.56
N ARG A 235 -23.24 -1.70 -3.80
CA ARG A 235 -22.07 -2.49 -4.22
C ARG A 235 -20.80 -1.98 -3.52
N LYS A 236 -20.63 -0.67 -3.44
CA LYS A 236 -19.50 -0.06 -2.70
C LYS A 236 -19.59 -0.37 -1.22
N ALA A 237 -20.80 -0.34 -0.64
CA ALA A 237 -21.02 -0.71 0.76
C ALA A 237 -20.66 -2.17 1.01
N GLN A 238 -21.02 -3.07 0.11
CA GLN A 238 -20.68 -4.49 0.21
C GLN A 238 -19.15 -4.69 0.13
N ILE A 239 -18.48 -4.10 -0.87
CA ILE A 239 -17.00 -4.19 -1.02
C ILE A 239 -16.30 -3.68 0.25
N TRP A 240 -16.75 -2.54 0.80
CA TRP A 240 -16.21 -2.00 2.04
C TRP A 240 -16.41 -2.95 3.23
N ILE A 241 -17.60 -3.53 3.37
CA ILE A 241 -17.94 -4.45 4.45
C ILE A 241 -17.11 -5.74 4.36
N GLU A 242 -16.96 -6.30 3.16
CA GLU A 242 -16.14 -7.51 2.95
C GLU A 242 -14.68 -7.22 3.33
N ASP A 243 -14.08 -6.14 2.83
CA ASP A 243 -12.70 -5.80 3.13
C ASP A 243 -12.48 -5.50 4.62
N GLN A 244 -13.36 -4.70 5.26
CA GLN A 244 -13.17 -4.23 6.62
C GLN A 244 -13.54 -5.22 7.72
N TYR A 245 -14.50 -6.12 7.49
CA TYR A 245 -15.09 -6.98 8.53
C TYR A 245 -15.03 -8.48 8.25
N PHE A 246 -14.84 -8.85 7.00
CA PHE A 246 -14.87 -10.27 6.58
C PHE A 246 -13.58 -10.68 5.82
N ASN A 247 -12.56 -9.83 5.84
CA ASN A 247 -11.25 -10.19 5.31
C ASN A 247 -10.76 -11.47 5.98
N PRO A 248 -10.31 -12.48 5.22
CA PRO A 248 -9.97 -13.79 5.75
C PRO A 248 -8.72 -13.81 6.62
N HIS A 249 -7.83 -12.82 6.47
CA HIS A 249 -6.61 -12.73 7.26
C HIS A 249 -6.22 -11.27 7.52
N GLU A 250 -6.02 -10.93 8.79
CA GLU A 250 -5.45 -9.65 9.19
C GLU A 250 -4.65 -9.77 10.48
N THR A 251 -3.63 -8.95 10.60
CA THR A 251 -2.85 -8.73 11.84
C THR A 251 -2.96 -7.28 12.28
N TRP A 252 -2.75 -7.01 13.56
CA TRP A 252 -2.89 -5.68 14.14
C TRP A 252 -1.58 -5.26 14.79
N HIS A 253 -1.17 -4.04 14.56
CA HIS A 253 0.15 -3.56 14.93
C HIS A 253 0.09 -2.29 15.76
N SER A 254 1.10 -2.08 16.59
CA SER A 254 1.26 -0.86 17.38
C SER A 254 2.33 0.05 16.76
N ILE A 255 2.29 1.34 17.09
CA ILE A 255 3.34 2.30 16.67
C ILE A 255 4.73 1.80 17.10
N GLY A 256 4.84 1.32 18.37
CA GLY A 256 6.13 0.87 18.90
C GLY A 256 6.67 -0.37 18.19
N GLU A 257 5.80 -1.27 17.77
CA GLU A 257 6.18 -2.45 16.98
C GLU A 257 6.74 -2.04 15.62
N VAL A 258 6.06 -1.14 14.90
CA VAL A 258 6.52 -0.66 13.60
C VAL A 258 7.83 0.12 13.70
N GLN A 259 8.00 0.95 14.75
CA GLN A 259 9.29 1.59 15.03
C GLN A 259 10.40 0.57 15.29
N GLY A 260 10.07 -0.57 15.92
CA GLY A 260 11.01 -1.69 16.07
C GLY A 260 11.44 -2.27 14.72
N TRP A 261 10.49 -2.48 13.78
CA TRP A 261 10.81 -2.91 12.41
C TRP A 261 11.70 -1.92 11.67
N PHE A 262 11.47 -0.62 11.88
CA PHE A 262 12.32 0.43 11.31
C PHE A 262 13.75 0.30 11.81
N ALA A 263 13.94 0.23 13.12
CA ALA A 263 15.26 0.09 13.73
C ALA A 263 16.02 -1.16 13.25
N GLU A 264 15.32 -2.31 13.16
CA GLU A 264 15.89 -3.57 12.67
C GLU A 264 16.34 -3.52 11.21
N ASN A 265 15.72 -2.68 10.39
CA ASN A 265 16.02 -2.53 8.98
C ASN A 265 16.84 -1.26 8.67
N GLY A 266 17.35 -0.57 9.69
CA GLY A 266 18.17 0.62 9.53
C GLY A 266 17.39 1.81 8.96
N ILE A 267 16.10 1.91 9.26
CA ILE A 267 15.25 3.03 8.86
C ILE A 267 15.08 4.00 10.03
N GLU A 268 15.33 5.27 9.79
CA GLU A 268 15.07 6.35 10.73
C GLU A 268 13.59 6.70 10.71
N TYR A 269 12.97 6.78 11.90
CA TYR A 269 11.60 7.23 12.03
C TYR A 269 11.51 8.73 11.71
N LEU A 270 10.52 9.13 10.91
CA LEU A 270 10.21 10.53 10.65
C LEU A 270 8.88 10.93 11.29
N ASN A 271 7.78 10.25 10.97
CA ASN A 271 6.45 10.71 11.32
C ASN A 271 5.47 9.54 11.49
N CYS A 272 4.33 9.84 12.11
CA CYS A 272 3.19 8.94 12.23
C CYS A 272 1.88 9.73 11.99
N THR A 273 0.97 9.16 11.24
CA THR A 273 -0.35 9.77 10.98
C THR A 273 -1.48 8.82 11.43
N PRO A 274 -2.35 9.22 12.36
CA PRO A 274 -2.32 10.47 13.13
C PRO A 274 -1.08 10.59 14.04
N PRO A 275 -0.64 11.81 14.39
CA PRO A 275 0.59 12.03 15.14
C PRO A 275 0.52 11.49 16.57
N VAL A 276 1.69 11.18 17.14
CA VAL A 276 1.79 10.81 18.56
C VAL A 276 1.49 12.04 19.43
N LEU A 277 0.61 11.89 20.42
CA LEU A 277 0.23 12.98 21.33
C LEU A 277 1.42 13.52 22.14
N GLY A 278 1.42 14.82 22.41
CA GLY A 278 2.41 15.48 23.26
C GLY A 278 3.73 15.75 22.52
N THR A 279 3.70 15.85 21.22
CA THR A 279 4.71 16.60 20.48
C THR A 279 4.52 18.06 20.86
N ASP A 280 5.39 18.58 21.74
CA ASP A 280 5.37 19.97 22.20
C ASP A 280 5.89 20.89 21.07
N GLY A 281 5.22 20.92 19.95
CA GLY A 281 5.67 21.65 18.77
C GLY A 281 4.55 21.93 17.79
N GLU A 282 4.88 22.70 16.80
CA GLU A 282 4.04 22.95 15.66
C GLU A 282 3.71 21.63 14.94
N MET A 283 2.50 21.50 14.43
CA MET A 283 2.13 20.38 13.54
C MET A 283 3.14 20.33 12.39
N PRO A 284 3.63 19.15 12.02
CA PRO A 284 4.59 19.03 10.91
C PRO A 284 4.02 19.70 9.66
N SER A 285 4.85 20.43 8.95
CA SER A 285 4.47 21.13 7.71
C SER A 285 4.36 20.14 6.53
N SER A 286 5.01 18.98 6.65
CA SER A 286 5.03 17.92 5.66
C SER A 286 4.94 16.55 6.32
N LEU A 287 4.36 15.59 5.60
CA LEU A 287 4.32 14.19 6.04
C LEU A 287 5.73 13.59 6.24
N PHE A 288 6.76 14.14 5.60
CA PHE A 288 8.15 13.67 5.70
C PHE A 288 9.01 14.48 6.69
N ASP A 289 8.41 15.40 7.45
CA ASP A 289 9.12 16.10 8.52
C ASP A 289 9.35 15.17 9.73
N GLU A 290 10.44 15.41 10.43
CA GLU A 290 10.77 14.67 11.65
C GLU A 290 9.87 15.12 12.81
N THR A 291 9.31 14.16 13.51
CA THR A 291 8.49 14.37 14.71
C THR A 291 9.00 13.52 15.87
N ASP A 292 8.62 13.85 17.11
CA ASP A 292 8.95 13.04 18.28
C ASP A 292 8.35 11.62 18.13
N PRO A 293 9.15 10.55 18.12
CA PRO A 293 8.66 9.17 18.05
C PRO A 293 7.83 8.77 19.29
N GLY A 294 7.81 9.60 20.30
CA GLY A 294 7.13 9.38 21.57
C GLY A 294 7.79 8.32 22.43
N THR A 295 7.60 8.43 23.76
CA THR A 295 7.92 7.35 24.69
C THR A 295 6.89 6.24 24.60
N GLY A 296 7.19 5.06 25.17
CA GLY A 296 6.23 3.96 25.26
C GLY A 296 4.88 4.38 25.88
N TYR A 297 4.92 5.23 26.91
CA TYR A 297 3.74 5.77 27.55
C TYR A 297 2.94 6.71 26.61
N LYS A 298 3.60 7.68 25.97
CA LYS A 298 2.97 8.60 25.03
C LYS A 298 2.29 7.84 23.88
N ARG A 299 2.98 6.85 23.28
CA ARG A 299 2.43 5.98 22.24
C ARG A 299 1.20 5.21 22.70
N ALA A 300 1.23 4.65 23.91
CA ALA A 300 0.09 3.91 24.46
C ALA A 300 -1.14 4.83 24.66
N VAL A 301 -0.96 6.00 25.25
CA VAL A 301 -2.04 7.00 25.45
C VAL A 301 -2.60 7.47 24.09
N THR A 302 -1.75 7.76 23.11
CA THR A 302 -2.17 8.11 21.75
C THR A 302 -3.07 7.03 21.14
N GLN A 303 -2.63 5.79 21.17
CA GLN A 303 -3.36 4.67 20.57
C GLN A 303 -4.68 4.37 21.31
N LEU A 304 -4.74 4.58 22.61
CA LEU A 304 -6.00 4.53 23.37
C LEU A 304 -6.97 5.61 22.88
N GLY A 305 -6.50 6.83 22.63
CA GLY A 305 -7.29 7.90 22.03
C GLY A 305 -7.83 7.56 20.63
N TRP A 306 -7.09 6.77 19.85
CA TRP A 306 -7.50 6.33 18.51
C TRP A 306 -8.72 5.40 18.49
N ILE A 307 -9.06 4.79 19.63
CA ILE A 307 -10.32 4.04 19.79
C ILE A 307 -11.54 4.96 19.53
N GLY A 308 -11.45 6.24 19.93
CA GLY A 308 -12.51 7.23 19.71
C GLY A 308 -12.48 7.93 18.34
N THR A 309 -11.39 7.85 17.61
CA THR A 309 -11.16 8.58 16.35
C THR A 309 -11.06 7.65 15.15
N ILE A 310 -9.89 7.13 14.83
CA ILE A 310 -9.66 6.35 13.60
C ILE A 310 -10.37 4.98 13.58
N ALA A 311 -10.75 4.44 14.73
CA ALA A 311 -11.50 3.19 14.78
C ALA A 311 -12.82 3.22 13.98
N ARG A 312 -13.37 4.40 13.73
CA ARG A 312 -14.61 4.57 12.93
C ARG A 312 -14.36 4.34 11.43
N GLU A 313 -13.14 4.52 10.96
CA GLU A 313 -12.73 4.50 9.56
C GLU A 313 -11.75 3.34 9.25
N GLY A 314 -11.84 2.23 9.99
CA GLY A 314 -11.03 1.04 9.75
C GLY A 314 -9.78 0.93 10.60
N ALA A 315 -9.46 1.94 11.44
CA ALA A 315 -8.32 1.92 12.36
C ALA A 315 -6.94 1.87 11.67
N LEU A 316 -6.82 2.43 10.47
CA LEU A 316 -5.56 2.55 9.76
C LEU A 316 -4.71 3.69 10.33
N PHE A 317 -3.42 3.46 10.47
CA PHE A 317 -2.42 4.47 10.80
C PHE A 317 -1.20 4.30 9.91
N ASP A 318 -0.53 5.40 9.60
CA ASP A 318 0.66 5.40 8.76
C ASP A 318 1.90 5.74 9.56
N VAL A 319 3.01 5.08 9.26
CA VAL A 319 4.34 5.41 9.80
C VAL A 319 5.29 5.67 8.64
N VAL A 320 6.00 6.77 8.73
CA VAL A 320 6.94 7.25 7.73
C VAL A 320 8.36 7.14 8.26
N GLY A 321 9.26 6.63 7.43
CA GLY A 321 10.67 6.55 7.76
C GLY A 321 11.57 6.84 6.58
N LYS A 322 12.83 7.14 6.88
CA LYS A 322 13.87 7.46 5.91
C LYS A 322 15.00 6.45 5.99
N LYS A 323 15.44 5.97 4.84
CA LYS A 323 16.68 5.20 4.77
C LYS A 323 17.86 6.16 4.81
N PRO A 324 18.84 6.00 5.71
CA PRO A 324 20.06 6.81 5.73
C PRO A 324 20.80 6.82 4.38
N LEU A 325 21.69 7.82 4.20
CA LEU A 325 22.54 7.95 2.99
C LEU A 325 23.59 6.86 2.93
#